data_c787f2a7624bea10b290796e89f07635
#
_entry.id   c787f2a7624bea10b290796e89f07635
#
_cell.length_a   1.000
_cell.length_b   1.000
_cell.length_c   1.000
_cell.angle_alpha   90.00
_cell.angle_beta   90.00
_cell.angle_gamma   90.00
#
_symmetry.space_group_name_H-M   'P 1'
#
loop_
_entity.id
_entity.type
_entity.pdbx_description
1 polymer ?
#
loop_
_entity_poly.entity_id
_entity_poly.type
_entity_poly.pdbx_seq_one_letter_code
_entity_poly.pdbx_strand_id
1 'polypeptide(L)'
;MTLWNFYFQLFDKAIAKEEVVVFLSYLLQRISSPLLIVWDRLPAHKSRLVGEFLDSLNGWVATEYLPPYAPELNPVEYLWGHWKQHELPNVCPKDLWQLSEGARRTLRRLRRRPCLISAFWKQSSLAFD
;
A
#
# COMPACT_ATOMS: atom_id res chain seq x y z
N MET A 1 -17.55 -12.96 -3.82
CA MET A 1 -17.21 -11.83 -4.73
C MET A 1 -15.95 -11.16 -4.23
N THR A 2 -14.96 -10.98 -5.09
CA THR A 2 -13.71 -10.33 -4.74
C THR A 2 -13.80 -8.83 -5.02
N LEU A 3 -13.50 -8.01 -4.00
CA LEU A 3 -13.46 -6.56 -4.15
C LEU A 3 -12.00 -6.11 -4.29
N TRP A 4 -11.69 -5.45 -5.40
CA TRP A 4 -10.37 -4.93 -5.67
C TRP A 4 -10.33 -3.44 -5.34
N ASN A 5 -9.51 -3.08 -4.36
CA ASN A 5 -9.36 -1.70 -3.94
C ASN A 5 -7.93 -1.49 -3.43
N PHE A 6 -7.58 -0.23 -3.16
CA PHE A 6 -6.35 0.09 -2.46
C PHE A 6 -6.54 1.32 -1.58
N TYR A 7 -5.67 1.46 -0.59
CA TYR A 7 -5.62 2.59 0.32
C TYR A 7 -4.22 3.19 0.29
N PHE A 8 -4.12 4.49 0.50
CA PHE A 8 -2.83 5.17 0.49
C PHE A 8 -2.81 6.31 1.49
N GLN A 9 -1.60 6.63 1.97
CA GLN A 9 -1.29 7.85 2.71
C GLN A 9 -0.02 8.46 2.13
N LEU A 10 0.07 9.79 2.18
CA LEU A 10 1.25 10.51 1.74
C LEU A 10 1.93 11.11 2.97
N PHE A 11 3.25 10.97 3.03
CA PHE A 11 4.08 11.53 4.08
C PHE A 11 5.12 12.45 3.45
N ASP A 12 5.49 13.50 4.15
CA ASP A 12 6.49 14.48 3.70
C ASP A 12 7.91 14.10 4.09
N LYS A 13 8.12 12.87 4.54
CA LYS A 13 9.41 12.34 4.97
C LYS A 13 9.52 10.86 4.57
N ALA A 14 10.72 10.32 4.71
CA ALA A 14 10.95 8.90 4.45
C ALA A 14 10.08 8.02 5.36
N ILE A 15 9.60 6.92 4.79
CA ILE A 15 8.78 5.96 5.52
C ILE A 15 9.66 5.12 6.44
N ALA A 16 9.41 5.23 7.74
CA ALA A 16 10.08 4.46 8.78
C ALA A 16 9.02 3.69 9.59
N LYS A 17 9.45 3.05 10.67
CA LYS A 17 8.57 2.22 11.50
C LYS A 17 7.35 3.00 12.06
N GLU A 18 7.53 4.27 12.38
CA GLU A 18 6.46 5.11 12.92
C GLU A 18 5.38 5.34 11.87
N GLU A 19 5.77 5.60 10.63
CA GLU A 19 4.83 5.80 9.53
C GLU A 19 4.07 4.50 9.19
N VAL A 20 4.72 3.35 9.35
CA VAL A 20 4.06 2.04 9.18
C VAL A 20 2.93 1.89 10.20
N VAL A 21 3.17 2.22 11.47
CA VAL A 21 2.14 2.16 12.52
C VAL A 21 0.99 3.11 12.20
N VAL A 22 1.31 4.33 11.77
CA VAL A 22 0.27 5.32 11.38
C VAL A 22 -0.57 4.77 10.23
N PHE A 23 0.05 4.18 9.21
CA PHE A 23 -0.68 3.61 8.08
C PHE A 23 -1.54 2.43 8.49
N LEU A 24 -1.03 1.53 9.34
CA LEU A 24 -1.81 0.41 9.86
C LEU A 24 -3.03 0.90 10.64
N SER A 25 -2.86 1.91 11.47
CA SER A 25 -3.98 2.53 12.20
C SER A 25 -5.02 3.11 11.25
N TYR A 26 -4.57 3.74 10.19
CA TYR A 26 -5.45 4.27 9.14
C TYR A 26 -6.25 3.15 8.47
N LEU A 27 -5.60 2.04 8.12
CA LEU A 27 -6.28 0.89 7.51
C LEU A 27 -7.34 0.31 8.44
N LEU A 28 -7.03 0.19 9.74
CA LEU A 28 -7.97 -0.37 10.72
C LEU A 28 -9.20 0.49 10.90
N GLN A 29 -9.10 1.80 10.67
CA GLN A 29 -10.25 2.69 10.68
C GLN A 29 -11.12 2.56 9.42
N ARG A 30 -10.53 2.13 8.31
CA ARG A 30 -11.22 2.01 7.02
C ARG A 30 -11.81 0.64 6.79
N ILE A 31 -11.20 -0.39 7.35
CA ILE A 31 -11.58 -1.79 7.13
C ILE A 31 -12.02 -2.39 8.45
N SER A 32 -13.29 -2.77 8.54
CA SER A 32 -13.91 -3.24 9.79
C SER A 32 -13.92 -4.76 9.92
N SER A 33 -12.98 -5.44 9.27
CA SER A 33 -12.85 -6.90 9.33
C SER A 33 -11.43 -7.29 9.71
N PRO A 34 -11.18 -8.51 10.19
CA PRO A 34 -9.82 -9.00 10.40
C PRO A 34 -9.00 -8.93 9.11
N LEU A 35 -7.71 -8.67 9.23
CA LEU A 35 -6.81 -8.48 8.10
C LEU A 35 -5.71 -9.54 8.08
N LEU A 36 -5.40 -10.03 6.90
CA LEU A 36 -4.13 -10.69 6.61
C LEU A 36 -3.29 -9.74 5.76
N ILE A 37 -2.16 -9.30 6.29
CA ILE A 37 -1.23 -8.40 5.59
C ILE A 37 -0.09 -9.23 5.02
N VAL A 38 0.09 -9.12 3.71
CA VAL A 38 1.23 -9.72 3.02
C VAL A 38 2.14 -8.60 2.56
N TRP A 39 3.37 -8.57 3.06
CA TRP A 39 4.30 -7.49 2.77
C TRP A 39 5.72 -7.99 2.59
N ASP A 40 6.60 -7.11 2.12
CA ASP A 40 8.01 -7.44 1.93
C ASP A 40 8.77 -7.43 3.27
N ARG A 41 10.08 -7.69 3.19
CA ARG A 41 10.94 -7.82 4.37
C ARG A 41 11.69 -6.55 4.71
N LEU A 42 11.11 -5.37 4.46
CA LEU A 42 11.73 -4.11 4.85
C LEU A 42 11.97 -4.08 6.37
N PRO A 43 13.10 -3.51 6.82
CA PRO A 43 13.39 -3.43 8.26
C PRO A 43 12.27 -2.76 9.08
N ALA A 44 11.60 -1.75 8.52
CA ALA A 44 10.48 -1.09 9.19
C ALA A 44 9.34 -2.05 9.50
N HIS A 45 9.05 -3.00 8.61
CA HIS A 45 8.00 -4.01 8.82
C HIS A 45 8.37 -4.99 9.94
N LYS A 46 9.66 -5.24 10.15
CA LYS A 46 10.18 -6.15 11.17
C LYS A 46 10.54 -5.46 12.46
N SER A 47 10.29 -4.16 12.58
CA SER A 47 10.67 -3.40 13.75
C SER A 47 9.91 -3.84 14.99
N ARG A 48 10.51 -3.63 16.16
CA ARG A 48 9.88 -3.92 17.44
C ARG A 48 8.61 -3.10 17.63
N LEU A 49 8.63 -1.83 17.22
CA LEU A 49 7.47 -0.95 17.34
C LEU A 49 6.26 -1.50 16.58
N VAL A 50 6.46 -1.94 15.34
CA VAL A 50 5.40 -2.53 14.52
C VAL A 50 4.92 -3.84 15.15
N GLY A 51 5.86 -4.69 15.61
CA GLY A 51 5.52 -5.95 16.27
C GLY A 51 4.68 -5.75 17.52
N GLU A 52 5.04 -4.80 18.38
CA GLU A 52 4.28 -4.47 19.58
C GLU A 52 2.89 -3.94 19.24
N PHE A 53 2.80 -3.10 18.21
CA PHE A 53 1.51 -2.60 17.75
C PHE A 53 0.59 -3.75 17.28
N LEU A 54 1.13 -4.66 16.46
CA LEU A 54 0.37 -5.80 15.96
C LEU A 54 -0.07 -6.74 17.09
N ASP A 55 0.81 -6.98 18.07
CA ASP A 55 0.49 -7.80 19.23
C ASP A 55 -0.66 -7.20 20.05
N SER A 56 -0.73 -5.87 20.13
CA SER A 56 -1.78 -5.17 20.87
C SER A 56 -3.17 -5.35 20.24
N LEU A 57 -3.25 -5.82 19.01
CA LEU A 57 -4.51 -6.04 18.29
C LEU A 57 -5.12 -7.42 18.52
N ASN A 58 -4.48 -8.26 19.34
CA ASN A 58 -5.02 -9.55 19.80
C ASN A 58 -5.47 -10.48 18.66
N GLY A 59 -4.64 -10.57 17.60
CA GLY A 59 -4.94 -11.47 16.48
C GLY A 59 -5.87 -10.91 15.41
N TRP A 60 -6.34 -9.67 15.58
CA TRP A 60 -7.18 -9.01 14.57
C TRP A 60 -6.45 -8.84 13.23
N VAL A 61 -5.13 -8.66 13.29
CA VAL A 61 -4.27 -8.54 12.11
C VAL A 61 -3.22 -9.65 12.15
N ALA A 62 -3.18 -10.49 11.13
CA ALA A 62 -2.12 -11.46 10.90
C ALA A 62 -1.21 -10.94 9.79
N THR A 63 0.06 -11.31 9.82
CA THR A 63 1.04 -10.86 8.82
C THR A 63 1.82 -12.04 8.26
N GLU A 64 2.15 -11.95 6.98
CA GLU A 64 3.01 -12.89 6.27
C GLU A 64 4.02 -12.11 5.43
N TYR A 65 5.23 -12.63 5.32
CA TYR A 65 6.26 -12.01 4.50
C TYR A 65 6.31 -12.63 3.12
N LEU A 66 6.49 -11.78 2.11
CA LEU A 66 6.84 -12.26 0.77
C LEU A 66 8.24 -12.91 0.80
N PRO A 67 8.52 -13.84 -0.11
CA PRO A 67 9.87 -14.39 -0.24
C PRO A 67 10.89 -13.27 -0.48
N PRO A 68 12.15 -13.45 -0.02
CA PRO A 68 13.19 -12.47 -0.29
C PRO A 68 13.43 -12.30 -1.80
N TYR A 69 13.73 -11.06 -2.21
CA TYR A 69 14.06 -10.73 -3.61
C TYR A 69 12.95 -11.10 -4.62
N ALA A 70 11.70 -11.00 -4.22
CA ALA A 70 10.56 -11.35 -5.07
C ALA A 70 9.57 -10.19 -5.24
N PRO A 71 10.01 -9.01 -5.74
CA PRO A 71 9.10 -7.86 -5.92
C PRO A 71 7.99 -8.14 -6.92
N GLU A 72 8.21 -9.05 -7.88
CA GLU A 72 7.21 -9.44 -8.86
C GLU A 72 5.98 -10.13 -8.25
N LEU A 73 6.08 -10.59 -7.00
CA LEU A 73 4.95 -11.15 -6.28
C LEU A 73 4.12 -10.10 -5.55
N ASN A 74 4.58 -8.84 -5.52
CA ASN A 74 3.90 -7.79 -4.79
C ASN A 74 3.06 -6.93 -5.76
N PRO A 75 1.72 -7.01 -5.70
CA PRO A 75 0.87 -6.24 -6.61
C PRO A 75 1.06 -4.72 -6.49
N VAL A 76 1.50 -4.23 -5.34
CA VAL A 76 1.76 -2.80 -5.11
C VAL A 76 2.88 -2.29 -6.03
N GLU A 77 3.87 -3.13 -6.36
CA GLU A 77 4.94 -2.74 -7.27
C GLU A 77 4.42 -2.44 -8.68
N TYR A 78 3.43 -3.19 -9.15
CA TYR A 78 2.80 -2.94 -10.44
C TYR A 78 1.95 -1.67 -10.43
N LEU A 79 1.27 -1.41 -9.31
CA LEU A 79 0.52 -0.17 -9.12
C LEU A 79 1.46 1.04 -9.16
N TRP A 80 2.58 0.99 -8.44
CA TRP A 80 3.57 2.07 -8.43
C TRP A 80 4.18 2.28 -9.81
N GLY A 81 4.48 1.20 -10.54
CA GLY A 81 5.01 1.29 -11.90
C GLY A 81 4.04 2.00 -12.84
N HIS A 82 2.78 1.61 -12.83
CA HIS A 82 1.74 2.26 -13.62
C HIS A 82 1.59 3.75 -13.28
N TRP A 83 1.52 4.05 -11.99
CA TRP A 83 1.35 5.43 -11.51
C TRP A 83 2.51 6.32 -11.92
N LYS A 84 3.75 5.84 -11.77
CA LYS A 84 4.94 6.60 -12.15
C LYS A 84 5.04 6.83 -13.66
N GLN A 85 4.59 5.87 -14.46
CA GLN A 85 4.70 5.96 -15.93
C GLN A 85 3.54 6.72 -16.57
N HIS A 86 2.32 6.60 -16.06
CA HIS A 86 1.12 7.05 -16.76
C HIS A 86 0.39 8.19 -16.07
N GLU A 87 0.51 8.33 -14.76
CA GLU A 87 -0.24 9.33 -14.02
C GLU A 87 0.63 10.48 -13.53
N LEU A 88 1.74 10.15 -12.86
CA LEU A 88 2.61 11.15 -12.26
C LEU A 88 3.29 12.08 -13.27
N PRO A 89 3.71 11.63 -14.46
CA PRO A 89 4.34 12.53 -15.45
C PRO A 89 3.44 13.68 -15.88
N ASN A 90 2.13 13.56 -15.75
CA ASN A 90 1.19 14.62 -16.09
C ASN A 90 1.05 15.69 -14.99
N VAL A 91 1.71 15.48 -13.85
CA VAL A 91 1.77 16.45 -12.76
C VAL A 91 3.00 17.28 -12.92
N CYS A 92 2.83 18.61 -13.06
CA CYS A 92 3.94 19.56 -13.19
C CYS A 92 3.99 20.44 -11.94
N PRO A 93 4.49 19.93 -10.80
CA PRO A 93 4.42 20.66 -9.54
C PRO A 93 5.47 21.77 -9.48
N LYS A 94 5.10 22.90 -8.87
CA LYS A 94 6.02 24.01 -8.60
C LYS A 94 6.60 23.93 -7.18
N ASP A 95 5.92 23.22 -6.28
CA ASP A 95 6.33 23.07 -4.90
C ASP A 95 5.83 21.73 -4.34
N LEU A 96 6.21 21.44 -3.10
CA LEU A 96 5.85 20.18 -2.43
C LEU A 96 4.34 20.05 -2.24
N TRP A 97 3.65 21.17 -1.96
CA TRP A 97 2.20 21.16 -1.80
C TRP A 97 1.49 20.73 -3.09
N GLN A 98 1.90 21.33 -4.22
CA GLN A 98 1.32 20.96 -5.53
C GLN A 98 1.63 19.51 -5.90
N LEU A 99 2.82 19.02 -5.56
CA LEU A 99 3.18 17.63 -5.78
C LEU A 99 2.26 16.70 -4.97
N SER A 100 2.05 17.00 -3.69
CA SER A 100 1.17 16.21 -2.83
C SER A 100 -0.27 16.18 -3.34
N GLU A 101 -0.79 17.34 -3.74
CA GLU A 101 -2.15 17.44 -4.28
C GLU A 101 -2.28 16.68 -5.61
N GLY A 102 -1.30 16.78 -6.49
CA GLY A 102 -1.26 16.04 -7.75
C GLY A 102 -1.19 14.54 -7.52
N ALA A 103 -0.39 14.10 -6.57
CA ALA A 103 -0.28 12.71 -6.19
C ALA A 103 -1.61 12.17 -5.65
N ARG A 104 -2.26 12.89 -4.75
CA ARG A 104 -3.57 12.50 -4.20
C ARG A 104 -4.62 12.38 -5.29
N ARG A 105 -4.69 13.37 -6.17
CA ARG A 105 -5.67 13.41 -7.26
C ARG A 105 -5.51 12.21 -8.19
N THR A 106 -4.28 11.93 -8.61
CA THR A 106 -3.99 10.83 -9.54
C THR A 106 -4.22 9.47 -8.88
N LEU A 107 -3.86 9.30 -7.62
CA LEU A 107 -4.11 8.05 -6.88
C LEU A 107 -5.61 7.82 -6.65
N ARG A 108 -6.37 8.86 -6.32
CA ARG A 108 -7.84 8.75 -6.20
C ARG A 108 -8.49 8.36 -7.51
N ARG A 109 -8.01 8.91 -8.61
CA ARG A 109 -8.49 8.56 -9.94
C ARG A 109 -8.20 7.10 -10.26
N LEU A 110 -6.99 6.63 -9.95
CA LEU A 110 -6.59 5.24 -10.15
C LEU A 110 -7.46 4.27 -9.33
N ARG A 111 -7.81 4.65 -8.10
CA ARG A 111 -8.67 3.83 -7.23
C ARG A 111 -10.06 3.58 -7.81
N ARG A 112 -10.52 4.46 -8.70
CA ARG A 112 -11.82 4.32 -9.38
C ARG A 112 -11.78 3.37 -10.57
N ARG A 113 -10.65 2.68 -10.79
CA ARG A 113 -10.45 1.76 -11.90
C ARG A 113 -10.21 0.34 -11.39
N PRO A 114 -11.24 -0.33 -10.86
CA PRO A 114 -11.07 -1.65 -10.23
C PRO A 114 -10.56 -2.73 -11.19
N CYS A 115 -10.86 -2.63 -12.48
CA CYS A 115 -10.33 -3.56 -13.48
C CYS A 115 -8.81 -3.48 -13.60
N LEU A 116 -8.25 -2.28 -13.47
CA LEU A 116 -6.81 -2.08 -13.50
C LEU A 116 -6.15 -2.63 -12.23
N ILE A 117 -6.76 -2.40 -11.07
CA ILE A 117 -6.28 -2.95 -9.80
C ILE A 117 -6.29 -4.48 -9.84
N SER A 118 -7.37 -5.07 -10.36
CA SER A 118 -7.47 -6.51 -10.57
C SER A 118 -6.34 -7.02 -11.46
N ALA A 119 -5.99 -6.29 -12.52
CA ALA A 119 -4.90 -6.66 -13.43
C ALA A 119 -3.54 -6.69 -12.71
N PHE A 120 -3.29 -5.75 -11.79
CA PHE A 120 -2.05 -5.75 -11.00
C PHE A 120 -1.95 -7.00 -10.11
N TRP A 121 -3.04 -7.41 -9.49
CA TRP A 121 -3.09 -8.64 -8.70
C TRP A 121 -2.81 -9.87 -9.56
N LYS A 122 -3.42 -9.97 -10.72
CA LYS A 122 -3.20 -11.08 -11.65
C LYS A 122 -1.77 -11.13 -12.13
N GLN A 123 -1.19 -9.97 -12.41
CA GLN A 123 0.21 -9.87 -12.85
C GLN A 123 1.17 -10.32 -11.76
N SER A 124 0.87 -10.09 -10.49
CA SER A 124 1.70 -10.48 -9.37
C SER A 124 1.67 -11.99 -9.06
N SER A 125 0.75 -12.73 -9.64
CA SER A 125 0.51 -14.15 -9.36
C SER A 125 0.08 -14.44 -7.92
N LEU A 126 -0.35 -13.45 -7.17
CA LEU A 126 -0.96 -13.60 -5.84
C LEU A 126 -2.48 -13.50 -5.89
N ALA A 127 -3.06 -13.47 -7.08
CA ALA A 127 -4.51 -13.35 -7.21
C ALA A 127 -5.20 -14.63 -6.71
N PHE A 128 -6.26 -14.43 -5.94
CA PHE A 128 -7.15 -15.49 -5.50
C PHE A 128 -8.48 -15.34 -6.23
N ASP A 129 -8.97 -16.42 -6.72
CA ASP A 129 -10.29 -16.46 -7.38
C ASP A 129 -11.43 -16.52 -6.35
#